data_e12ebb515414e8bc86acc11d171a5623
#
_entry.id   e12ebb515414e8bc86acc11d171a5623
#
_cell.length_a   1.000
_cell.length_b   1.000
_cell.length_c   1.000
_cell.angle_alpha   90.00
_cell.angle_beta   90.00
_cell.angle_gamma   90.00
#
_symmetry.space_group_name_H-M   'P 1'
#
loop_
_entity.id
_entity.type
_entity.pdbx_description
1 polymer ?
#
loop_
_entity_poly.entity_id
_entity_poly.type
_entity_poly.pdbx_seq_one_letter_code
_entity_poly.pdbx_strand_id
1 'polypeptide(L)'
;MLKNINRNENRIKRHKRIRNHISGTSMKPRLSVYRSSKHIYAQLIDDEAGNTLASASTLDKGLNLENTGNIEAAKSVGESIANKAKEKGIEEVVFDRGGYVFHGKVKALADAAREAGLKF
;
A
#
# COMPACT_ATOMS: atom_id res chain seq x y z
N MET A 1 -2.07 -33.08 -17.50
CA MET A 1 -1.18 -32.72 -16.39
C MET A 1 -1.49 -31.33 -15.90
N LEU A 2 -1.72 -31.18 -14.61
CA LEU A 2 -1.98 -29.90 -14.02
C LEU A 2 -0.68 -29.09 -13.93
N LYS A 3 -0.71 -27.86 -14.44
CA LYS A 3 0.41 -26.94 -14.27
C LYS A 3 0.33 -26.32 -12.88
N ASN A 4 1.47 -26.18 -12.22
CA ASN A 4 1.54 -25.41 -11.00
C ASN A 4 1.23 -23.95 -11.28
N ILE A 5 0.30 -23.39 -10.52
CA ILE A 5 -0.04 -21.97 -10.62
C ILE A 5 0.99 -21.19 -9.81
N ASN A 6 1.76 -20.34 -10.47
CA ASN A 6 2.65 -19.43 -9.79
C ASN A 6 1.89 -18.13 -9.46
N ARG A 7 1.42 -18.03 -8.23
CA ARG A 7 0.63 -16.90 -7.75
C ARG A 7 1.41 -15.58 -7.81
N ASN A 8 2.69 -15.63 -7.51
CA ASN A 8 3.54 -14.45 -7.54
C ASN A 8 3.76 -13.93 -8.96
N GLU A 9 3.97 -14.81 -9.94
CA GLU A 9 4.07 -14.41 -11.34
C GLU A 9 2.79 -13.77 -11.84
N ASN A 10 1.64 -14.33 -11.47
CA ASN A 10 0.34 -13.76 -11.85
C ASN A 10 0.12 -12.39 -11.19
N ARG A 11 0.53 -12.22 -9.94
CA ARG A 11 0.48 -10.93 -9.25
C ARG A 11 1.35 -9.89 -9.96
N ILE A 12 2.56 -10.26 -10.35
CA ILE A 12 3.48 -9.37 -11.06
C ILE A 12 2.87 -8.92 -12.40
N LYS A 13 2.23 -9.82 -13.12
CA LYS A 13 1.55 -9.49 -14.38
C LYS A 13 0.41 -8.49 -14.15
N ARG A 14 -0.40 -8.71 -13.11
CA ARG A 14 -1.47 -7.77 -12.75
C ARG A 14 -0.91 -6.41 -12.35
N HIS A 15 0.17 -6.38 -11.58
CA HIS A 15 0.82 -5.15 -11.17
C HIS A 15 1.34 -4.36 -12.38
N LYS A 16 1.93 -5.03 -13.35
CA LYS A 16 2.37 -4.38 -14.60
C LYS A 16 1.21 -3.71 -15.34
N ARG A 17 0.05 -4.36 -15.41
CA ARG A 17 -1.14 -3.78 -16.03
C ARG A 17 -1.60 -2.52 -15.29
N ILE A 18 -1.63 -2.57 -13.98
CA ILE A 18 -1.98 -1.42 -13.15
C ILE A 18 -1.00 -0.28 -13.38
N ARG A 19 0.30 -0.56 -13.40
CA ARG A 19 1.36 0.44 -13.58
C ARG A 19 1.34 1.09 -14.97
N ASN A 20 0.74 0.45 -15.97
CA ASN A 20 0.54 1.05 -17.29
C ASN A 20 -0.48 2.19 -17.27
N HIS A 21 -1.34 2.26 -16.25
CA HIS A 21 -2.43 3.23 -16.15
C HIS A 21 -2.24 4.23 -15.03
N ILE A 22 -1.35 3.99 -14.09
CA ILE A 22 -1.14 4.86 -12.92
C ILE A 22 0.32 5.21 -12.73
N SER A 23 0.54 6.45 -12.30
CA SER A 23 1.87 6.95 -11.95
C SER A 23 1.72 8.02 -10.88
N GLY A 24 2.63 8.03 -9.90
CA GLY A 24 2.62 9.01 -8.82
C GLY A 24 3.48 10.22 -9.14
N THR A 25 3.09 11.36 -8.58
CA THR A 25 3.84 12.62 -8.63
C THR A 25 4.11 13.13 -7.22
N SER A 26 4.84 14.23 -7.08
CA SER A 26 5.09 14.82 -5.76
C SER A 26 3.81 15.34 -5.11
N MET A 27 2.85 15.84 -5.91
CA MET A 27 1.57 16.36 -5.40
C MET A 27 0.51 15.29 -5.23
N LYS A 28 0.57 14.24 -6.03
CA LYS A 28 -0.35 13.12 -5.97
C LYS A 28 0.44 11.82 -6.05
N PRO A 29 1.13 11.42 -4.97
CA PRO A 29 1.98 10.24 -4.96
C PRO A 29 1.21 8.95 -5.17
N ARG A 30 1.91 7.93 -5.59
CA ARG A 30 1.36 6.58 -5.70
C ARG A 30 1.43 5.90 -4.33
N LEU A 31 0.28 5.53 -3.79
CA LEU A 31 0.20 4.71 -2.57
C LEU A 31 0.32 3.25 -2.99
N SER A 32 1.51 2.70 -2.83
CA SER A 32 1.84 1.33 -3.21
C SER A 32 1.76 0.41 -2.00
N VAL A 33 1.11 -0.73 -2.16
CA VAL A 33 0.94 -1.75 -1.12
C VAL A 33 1.73 -2.99 -1.50
N TYR A 34 2.48 -3.53 -0.56
CA TYR A 34 3.13 -4.83 -0.67
C TYR A 34 2.76 -5.69 0.54
N ARG A 35 2.48 -6.95 0.30
CA ARG A 35 2.07 -7.90 1.33
C ARG A 35 2.94 -9.15 1.29
N SER A 36 3.47 -9.54 2.45
CA SER A 36 4.05 -10.86 2.67
C SER A 36 3.12 -11.69 3.56
N SER A 37 3.51 -12.93 3.89
CA SER A 37 2.69 -13.81 4.74
C SER A 37 2.46 -13.24 6.15
N LYS A 38 3.43 -12.51 6.69
CA LYS A 38 3.41 -12.01 8.07
C LYS A 38 3.29 -10.50 8.20
N HIS A 39 3.55 -9.77 7.14
CA HIS A 39 3.64 -8.31 7.18
C HIS A 39 2.95 -7.65 6.00
N ILE A 40 2.58 -6.38 6.18
CA ILE A 40 2.06 -5.54 5.11
C ILE A 40 2.79 -4.20 5.13
N TYR A 41 3.01 -3.63 3.95
CA TYR A 41 3.81 -2.43 3.75
C TYR A 41 3.05 -1.45 2.87
N ALA A 42 3.20 -0.16 3.16
CA ALA A 42 2.66 0.91 2.33
C ALA A 42 3.75 1.95 2.07
N GLN A 43 3.81 2.48 0.86
CA GLN A 43 4.75 3.52 0.46
C GLN A 43 4.05 4.59 -0.35
N LEU A 44 4.43 5.84 -0.14
CA LEU A 44 4.05 6.95 -0.99
C LEU A 44 5.22 7.26 -1.92
N ILE A 45 5.03 7.08 -3.21
CA ILE A 45 6.11 7.13 -4.19
C ILE A 45 5.85 8.25 -5.21
N ASP A 46 6.86 9.09 -5.41
CA ASP A 46 6.93 10.03 -6.52
C ASP A 46 7.67 9.34 -7.66
N ASP A 47 6.93 8.85 -8.65
CA ASP A 47 7.50 8.12 -9.79
C ASP A 47 8.31 9.01 -10.73
N GLU A 48 8.01 10.30 -10.77
CA GLU A 48 8.75 11.25 -11.62
C GLU A 48 10.17 11.46 -11.11
N ALA A 49 10.34 11.59 -9.79
CA ALA A 49 11.65 11.77 -9.16
C ALA A 49 12.30 10.45 -8.75
N GLY A 50 11.53 9.35 -8.73
CA GLY A 50 12.01 8.06 -8.28
C GLY A 50 12.24 7.98 -6.77
N ASN A 51 11.53 8.79 -5.99
CA ASN A 51 11.70 8.88 -4.54
C ASN A 51 10.50 8.31 -3.78
N THR A 52 10.78 7.64 -2.67
CA THR A 52 9.77 7.28 -1.68
C THR A 52 9.64 8.43 -0.69
N LEU A 53 8.44 9.03 -0.64
CA LEU A 53 8.17 10.20 0.20
C LEU A 53 7.86 9.83 1.64
N ALA A 54 7.19 8.71 1.85
CA ALA A 54 6.84 8.19 3.16
C ALA A 54 6.62 6.69 3.08
N SER A 55 6.83 5.99 4.18
CA SER A 55 6.56 4.55 4.25
C SER A 55 6.01 4.18 5.62
N ALA A 56 5.22 3.12 5.66
CA ALA A 56 4.71 2.52 6.89
C ALA A 56 4.64 1.01 6.71
N SER A 57 4.84 0.27 7.78
CA SER A 57 4.72 -1.18 7.75
C SER A 57 4.38 -1.73 9.13
N THR A 58 3.96 -2.99 9.15
CA THR A 58 3.74 -3.72 10.41
C THR A 58 5.02 -3.96 11.19
N LEU A 59 6.19 -3.71 10.58
CA LEU A 59 7.48 -3.77 11.25
C LEU A 59 7.83 -2.49 12.02
N ASP A 60 7.07 -1.42 11.82
CA ASP A 60 7.33 -0.14 12.49
C ASP A 60 7.13 -0.27 14.00
N LYS A 61 8.16 0.08 14.76
CA LYS A 61 8.15 -0.02 16.22
C LYS A 61 7.06 0.85 16.87
N GLY A 62 6.75 1.98 16.25
CA GLY A 62 5.74 2.91 16.74
C GLY A 62 4.32 2.36 16.73
N LEU A 63 4.04 1.34 15.94
CA LEU A 63 2.72 0.72 15.89
C LEU A 63 2.46 -0.28 17.03
N ASN A 64 3.51 -0.86 17.59
CA ASN A 64 3.44 -1.76 18.75
C ASN A 64 2.36 -2.85 18.60
N LEU A 65 2.38 -3.57 17.47
CA LEU A 65 1.37 -4.56 17.13
C LEU A 65 1.65 -5.89 17.78
N GLU A 66 0.62 -6.52 18.37
CA GLU A 66 0.68 -7.87 18.89
C GLU A 66 0.74 -8.90 17.78
N ASN A 67 -0.01 -8.66 16.70
CA ASN A 67 -0.06 -9.53 15.54
C ASN A 67 0.12 -8.69 14.28
N THR A 68 1.08 -9.05 13.44
CA THR A 68 1.44 -8.30 12.24
C THR A 68 0.77 -8.81 10.97
N GLY A 69 0.13 -9.97 11.01
CA GLY A 69 -0.41 -10.63 9.83
C GLY A 69 -1.92 -10.55 9.65
N ASN A 70 -2.62 -9.73 10.42
CA ASN A 70 -4.09 -9.68 10.38
C ASN A 70 -4.63 -8.37 9.82
N ILE A 71 -5.97 -8.27 9.71
CA ILE A 71 -6.67 -7.09 9.20
C ILE A 71 -6.45 -5.86 10.10
N GLU A 72 -6.43 -6.04 11.40
CA GLU A 72 -6.19 -4.95 12.35
C GLU A 72 -4.82 -4.32 12.15
N ALA A 73 -3.80 -5.16 11.90
CA ALA A 73 -2.45 -4.68 11.58
C ALA A 73 -2.46 -3.86 10.29
N ALA A 74 -3.19 -4.32 9.26
CA ALA A 74 -3.32 -3.60 7.99
C ALA A 74 -3.99 -2.24 8.18
N LYS A 75 -5.02 -2.14 9.01
CA LYS A 75 -5.67 -0.87 9.36
C LYS A 75 -4.69 0.09 10.02
N SER A 76 -3.87 -0.39 10.94
CA SER A 76 -2.86 0.41 11.62
C SER A 76 -1.84 0.99 10.65
N VAL A 77 -1.42 0.21 9.65
CA VAL A 77 -0.52 0.67 8.58
C VAL A 77 -1.21 1.74 7.74
N GLY A 78 -2.49 1.56 7.38
CA GLY A 78 -3.26 2.54 6.63
C GLY A 78 -3.36 3.88 7.35
N GLU A 79 -3.66 3.86 8.64
CA GLU A 79 -3.70 5.07 9.47
C GLU A 79 -2.33 5.73 9.55
N SER A 80 -1.28 4.95 9.75
CA SER A 80 0.10 5.43 9.84
C SER A 80 0.55 6.14 8.57
N ILE A 81 0.32 5.55 7.40
CA ILE A 81 0.72 6.16 6.14
C ILE A 81 -0.07 7.43 5.85
N ALA A 82 -1.36 7.47 6.21
CA ALA A 82 -2.19 8.66 6.06
C ALA A 82 -1.69 9.80 6.96
N ASN A 83 -1.32 9.50 8.20
CA ASN A 83 -0.77 10.49 9.12
C ASN A 83 0.57 11.04 8.62
N LYS A 84 1.43 10.19 8.11
CA LYS A 84 2.72 10.60 7.51
C LYS A 84 2.51 11.47 6.28
N ALA A 85 1.49 11.18 5.47
CA ALA A 85 1.11 12.01 4.34
C ALA A 85 0.67 13.41 4.78
N LYS A 86 -0.15 13.49 5.81
CA LYS A 86 -0.61 14.79 6.36
C LYS A 86 0.55 15.63 6.85
N GLU A 87 1.52 15.03 7.53
CA GLU A 87 2.73 15.74 7.99
C GLU A 87 3.51 16.37 6.84
N LYS A 88 3.43 15.78 5.64
CA LYS A 88 4.10 16.28 4.43
C LYS A 88 3.20 17.14 3.55
N GLY A 89 1.97 17.39 3.98
CA GLY A 89 1.00 18.18 3.20
C GLY A 89 0.39 17.45 2.01
N ILE A 90 0.45 16.12 2.00
CA ILE A 90 -0.11 15.29 0.94
C ILE A 90 -1.56 14.95 1.30
N GLU A 91 -2.51 15.32 0.43
CA GLU A 91 -3.93 15.06 0.63
C GLU A 91 -4.47 14.00 -0.31
N GLU A 92 -3.98 13.96 -1.55
CA GLU A 92 -4.45 13.05 -2.59
C GLU A 92 -3.37 12.07 -3.00
N VAL A 93 -3.78 10.84 -3.29
CA VAL A 93 -2.87 9.79 -3.77
C VAL A 93 -3.52 9.00 -4.89
N VAL A 94 -2.69 8.32 -5.68
CA VAL A 94 -3.12 7.31 -6.65
C VAL A 94 -2.92 5.95 -6.00
N PHE A 95 -3.98 5.17 -5.87
CA PHE A 95 -3.87 3.87 -5.20
C PHE A 95 -3.34 2.80 -6.15
N ASP A 96 -2.28 2.12 -5.71
CA ASP A 96 -1.69 0.97 -6.39
C ASP A 96 -1.80 -0.24 -5.47
N ARG A 97 -2.73 -1.13 -5.78
CA ARG A 97 -2.93 -2.34 -4.98
C ARG A 97 -1.82 -3.39 -5.14
N GLY A 98 -0.79 -3.12 -5.94
CA GLY A 98 0.38 -3.99 -6.09
C GLY A 98 0.09 -5.31 -6.81
N GLY A 99 -1.02 -5.41 -7.55
CA GLY A 99 -1.44 -6.64 -8.22
C GLY A 99 -2.19 -7.62 -7.31
N TYR A 100 -2.39 -7.27 -6.04
CA TYR A 100 -3.23 -8.05 -5.11
C TYR A 100 -4.70 -7.83 -5.40
N VAL A 101 -5.54 -8.78 -5.01
CA VAL A 101 -6.99 -8.59 -5.04
C VAL A 101 -7.37 -7.53 -4.02
N PHE A 102 -8.29 -6.61 -4.39
CA PHE A 102 -8.79 -5.57 -3.47
C PHE A 102 -9.76 -6.18 -2.47
N HIS A 103 -9.20 -6.90 -1.49
CA HIS A 103 -9.94 -7.66 -0.51
C HIS A 103 -9.09 -7.85 0.75
N GLY A 104 -9.72 -8.13 1.87
CA GLY A 104 -9.05 -8.45 3.12
C GLY A 104 -8.10 -7.35 3.59
N LYS A 105 -6.83 -7.68 3.78
CA LYS A 105 -5.81 -6.75 4.32
C LYS A 105 -5.58 -5.53 3.42
N VAL A 106 -5.54 -5.71 2.11
CA VAL A 106 -5.32 -4.62 1.16
C VAL A 106 -6.48 -3.62 1.23
N LYS A 107 -7.71 -4.13 1.23
CA LYS A 107 -8.90 -3.30 1.39
C LYS A 107 -8.92 -2.61 2.75
N ALA A 108 -8.60 -3.31 3.82
CA ALA A 108 -8.57 -2.75 5.18
C ALA A 108 -7.57 -1.60 5.30
N LEU A 109 -6.39 -1.73 4.71
CA LEU A 109 -5.39 -0.67 4.67
C LEU A 109 -5.92 0.55 3.90
N ALA A 110 -6.50 0.33 2.72
CA ALA A 110 -7.04 1.40 1.89
C ALA A 110 -8.19 2.15 2.61
N ASP A 111 -9.12 1.41 3.19
CA ASP A 111 -10.25 2.01 3.91
C ASP A 111 -9.78 2.82 5.12
N ALA A 112 -8.82 2.30 5.88
CA ALA A 112 -8.25 3.01 7.03
C ALA A 112 -7.52 4.30 6.61
N ALA A 113 -6.79 4.27 5.50
CA ALA A 113 -6.13 5.45 4.96
C ALA A 113 -7.15 6.51 4.52
N ARG A 114 -8.25 6.11 3.89
CA ARG A 114 -9.35 7.01 3.51
C ARG A 114 -10.03 7.62 4.73
N GLU A 115 -10.32 6.82 5.75
CA GLU A 115 -10.92 7.31 7.01
C GLU A 115 -10.01 8.30 7.72
N ALA A 116 -8.70 8.12 7.62
CA ALA A 116 -7.72 9.02 8.20
C ALA A 116 -7.50 10.29 7.36
N GLY A 117 -8.14 10.42 6.20
CA GLY A 117 -8.18 11.65 5.43
C GLY A 117 -7.52 11.64 4.06
N LEU A 118 -6.90 10.55 3.63
CA LEU A 118 -6.37 10.46 2.27
C LEU A 118 -7.51 10.32 1.25
N LYS A 119 -7.35 11.01 0.13
CA LYS A 119 -8.34 11.00 -0.96
C LYS A 119 -7.83 10.17 -2.13
N PHE A 120 -8.58 9.16 -2.42
CA PHE A 120 -8.33 8.30 -3.60
C PHE A 120 -9.52 7.40 -3.90
#